data_b96b28d0a008cae6641cab3d883ad271
#
_entry.id   b96b28d0a008cae6641cab3d883ad271
#
_cell.length_a   1.000
_cell.length_b   1.000
_cell.length_c   1.000
_cell.angle_alpha   90.00
_cell.angle_beta   90.00
_cell.angle_gamma   90.00
#
_symmetry.space_group_name_H-M   'P 1'
#
loop_
_entity.id
_entity.type
_entity.pdbx_description
1 polymer ?
#
loop_
_entity_poly.entity_id
_entity_poly.type
_entity_poly.pdbx_seq_one_letter_code
_entity_poly.pdbx_strand_id
1 'polypeptide(L)'
;TKGSGVLAIGGGTIDVLGYRSDGTPLTSPFDGFDSLSPRHPYAIVGAETVKKALSCFLEFCDEGGCPYLCNNEQNTRVVTALGTTKPSYLVPHTMSMHGVAEAANIFIAGVEGLKDFSPALAAQGLATRKGYIGKNIVPVILPSPFPLQRDLSTLDLARYLDTPEGILWLSKSLNKYIVRGVPGAVFVPAILGTAANNDVHNAIKDRTGHIVNEISSLPPAVTGLRLHALLLRLLKKYDVDLIEQSTITGAVVENGRCAALITTNNGQEPRYEARSFIIATGGVLGEGFAIEPERAWEPIFNIDLPLNPSSPEWSLPEAY
;
A
#
# COMPACT_ATOMS: atom_id res chain seq x y z
N THR A 1 5.98 3.27 -19.20
CA THR A 1 5.64 2.09 -18.40
C THR A 1 4.38 1.40 -18.92
N LYS A 2 4.36 0.08 -18.93
CA LYS A 2 3.18 -0.71 -19.34
C LYS A 2 2.05 -0.76 -18.30
N GLY A 3 2.23 -0.17 -17.13
CA GLY A 3 1.25 -0.19 -16.06
C GLY A 3 1.53 0.84 -14.98
N SER A 4 0.60 0.93 -14.03
CA SER A 4 0.61 1.93 -12.95
C SER A 4 1.64 1.67 -11.84
N GLY A 5 2.40 0.57 -11.92
CA GLY A 5 3.36 0.17 -10.90
C GLY A 5 2.71 -0.41 -9.63
N VAL A 6 3.55 -0.98 -8.74
CA VAL A 6 3.10 -1.67 -7.52
C VAL A 6 2.41 -0.72 -6.54
N LEU A 7 2.82 0.55 -6.47
CA LEU A 7 2.19 1.52 -5.57
C LEU A 7 0.71 1.76 -5.88
N ALA A 8 0.31 1.70 -7.16
CA ALA A 8 -1.08 1.91 -7.56
C ALA A 8 -2.02 0.75 -7.20
N ILE A 9 -1.49 -0.45 -7.04
CA ILE A 9 -2.28 -1.66 -6.75
C ILE A 9 -2.08 -2.19 -5.32
N GLY A 10 -1.03 -1.73 -4.64
CA GLY A 10 -0.67 -2.18 -3.30
C GLY A 10 -1.64 -1.74 -2.21
N GLY A 11 -1.45 -2.26 -1.00
CA GLY A 11 -2.27 -1.97 0.17
C GLY A 11 -2.16 -0.54 0.72
N GLY A 12 -1.31 0.29 0.13
CA GLY A 12 -1.14 1.71 0.51
C GLY A 12 -0.28 1.95 1.74
N THR A 13 0.21 0.93 2.41
CA THR A 13 1.17 1.07 3.53
C THR A 13 2.61 1.09 3.01
N ILE A 14 3.50 1.76 3.74
CA ILE A 14 4.94 1.73 3.47
C ILE A 14 5.61 0.88 4.54
N ASP A 15 6.03 -0.29 4.14
CA ASP A 15 6.69 -1.26 5.00
C ASP A 15 8.21 -1.12 4.79
N VAL A 16 8.97 -0.98 5.87
CA VAL A 16 10.45 -0.86 5.82
C VAL A 16 11.06 -2.20 6.22
N LEU A 17 11.07 -2.50 7.50
CA LEU A 17 11.51 -3.79 8.02
C LEU A 17 10.60 -4.18 9.19
N GLY A 18 9.86 -5.27 9.03
CA GLY A 18 8.85 -5.69 10.00
C GLY A 18 9.31 -6.78 10.94
N TYR A 19 10.28 -7.59 10.50
CA TYR A 19 10.72 -8.80 11.20
C TYR A 19 12.23 -8.96 11.10
N ARG A 20 12.80 -9.64 12.07
CA ARG A 20 14.15 -10.21 11.97
C ARG A 20 14.13 -11.48 11.11
N SER A 21 15.29 -11.97 10.73
CA SER A 21 15.44 -13.23 9.98
C SER A 21 14.85 -14.45 10.68
N ASP A 22 14.77 -14.44 12.02
CA ASP A 22 14.15 -15.49 12.83
C ASP A 22 12.62 -15.36 12.94
N GLY A 23 12.00 -14.40 12.24
CA GLY A 23 10.57 -14.12 12.30
C GLY A 23 10.12 -13.28 13.49
N THR A 24 11.04 -12.84 14.36
CA THR A 24 10.72 -11.96 15.50
C THR A 24 10.30 -10.58 14.99
N PRO A 25 9.11 -10.08 15.37
CA PRO A 25 8.65 -8.76 14.94
C PRO A 25 9.50 -7.64 15.54
N LEU A 26 9.82 -6.65 14.72
CA LEU A 26 10.54 -5.44 15.11
C LEU A 26 9.58 -4.35 15.58
N THR A 27 9.89 -3.73 16.71
CA THR A 27 9.17 -2.54 17.19
C THR A 27 9.54 -1.33 16.32
N SER A 28 10.83 -1.04 16.16
CA SER A 28 11.31 -0.09 15.16
C SER A 28 11.95 -0.86 14.00
N PRO A 29 11.70 -0.49 12.73
CA PRO A 29 12.36 -1.14 11.61
C PRO A 29 13.88 -0.96 11.67
N PHE A 30 14.35 0.15 12.23
CA PHE A 30 15.77 0.49 12.29
C PHE A 30 16.56 -0.38 13.27
N ASP A 31 15.90 -1.02 14.25
CA ASP A 31 16.53 -1.97 15.17
C ASP A 31 17.05 -3.25 14.49
N GLY A 32 16.65 -3.47 13.23
CA GLY A 32 17.07 -4.62 12.45
C GLY A 32 18.16 -4.32 11.41
N PHE A 33 18.50 -3.05 11.17
CA PHE A 33 19.40 -2.66 10.06
C PHE A 33 20.80 -3.24 10.20
N ASP A 34 21.33 -3.30 11.43
CA ASP A 34 22.67 -3.86 11.70
C ASP A 34 22.77 -5.37 11.40
N SER A 35 21.63 -6.06 11.32
CA SER A 35 21.57 -7.49 11.01
C SER A 35 21.35 -7.80 9.53
N LEU A 36 21.19 -6.77 8.69
CA LEU A 36 20.98 -6.94 7.26
C LEU A 36 22.27 -7.38 6.54
N SER A 37 22.09 -8.18 5.49
CA SER A 37 23.20 -8.49 4.59
C SER A 37 23.84 -7.19 4.04
N PRO A 38 25.18 -7.12 3.91
CA PRO A 38 25.82 -5.96 3.29
C PRO A 38 25.36 -5.65 1.86
N ARG A 39 24.72 -6.60 1.19
CA ARG A 39 24.13 -6.43 -0.15
C ARG A 39 22.69 -5.92 -0.11
N HIS A 40 22.06 -5.91 1.06
CA HIS A 40 20.69 -5.44 1.19
C HIS A 40 20.61 -3.93 0.86
N PRO A 41 19.62 -3.46 0.08
CA PRO A 41 19.49 -2.05 -0.31
C PRO A 41 19.54 -1.08 0.89
N TYR A 42 18.92 -1.42 2.01
CA TYR A 42 18.94 -0.58 3.21
C TYR A 42 20.32 -0.54 3.88
N ALA A 43 21.08 -1.63 3.84
CA ALA A 43 22.46 -1.63 4.35
C ALA A 43 23.38 -0.76 3.48
N ILE A 44 23.15 -0.78 2.15
CA ILE A 44 23.94 0.02 1.19
C ILE A 44 23.70 1.53 1.38
N VAL A 45 22.42 1.94 1.51
CA VAL A 45 22.08 3.37 1.61
C VAL A 45 22.15 3.91 3.03
N GLY A 46 22.06 3.05 4.02
CA GLY A 46 22.14 3.38 5.45
C GLY A 46 20.81 3.91 6.05
N ALA A 47 20.65 3.69 7.36
CA ALA A 47 19.44 4.02 8.11
C ALA A 47 19.08 5.50 8.02
N GLU A 48 20.04 6.40 8.12
CA GLU A 48 19.80 7.85 8.09
C GLU A 48 19.25 8.31 6.73
N THR A 49 19.77 7.72 5.63
CA THR A 49 19.24 8.01 4.28
C THR A 49 17.80 7.53 4.14
N VAL A 50 17.49 6.33 4.66
CA VAL A 50 16.13 5.77 4.64
C VAL A 50 15.18 6.65 5.47
N LYS A 51 15.56 7.04 6.69
CA LYS A 51 14.76 7.95 7.54
C LYS A 51 14.46 9.26 6.83
N LYS A 52 15.48 9.87 6.22
CA LYS A 52 15.32 11.13 5.47
C LYS A 52 14.37 10.98 4.28
N ALA A 53 14.46 9.89 3.53
CA ALA A 53 13.56 9.62 2.42
C ALA A 53 12.10 9.42 2.89
N LEU A 54 11.89 8.73 4.01
CA LEU A 54 10.57 8.54 4.60
C LEU A 54 9.97 9.84 5.15
N SER A 55 10.79 10.72 5.76
CA SER A 55 10.36 12.06 6.17
C SER A 55 9.92 12.90 4.97
N CYS A 56 10.69 12.89 3.89
CA CYS A 56 10.34 13.56 2.63
C CYS A 56 9.03 13.01 2.03
N PHE A 57 8.81 11.69 2.10
CA PHE A 57 7.55 11.08 1.67
C PHE A 57 6.35 11.59 2.51
N LEU A 58 6.51 11.72 3.84
CA LEU A 58 5.46 12.28 4.71
C LEU A 58 5.13 13.72 4.33
N GLU A 59 6.15 14.55 4.09
CA GLU A 59 5.98 15.93 3.65
C GLU A 59 5.18 15.99 2.34
N PHE A 60 5.50 15.15 1.37
CA PHE A 60 4.74 15.03 0.12
C PHE A 60 3.29 14.59 0.34
N CYS A 61 3.05 13.67 1.25
CA CYS A 61 1.69 13.22 1.56
C CYS A 61 0.86 14.34 2.21
N ASP A 62 1.44 15.09 3.14
CA ASP A 62 0.79 16.23 3.77
C ASP A 62 0.52 17.35 2.77
N GLU A 63 1.50 17.71 1.95
CA GLU A 63 1.37 18.70 0.88
C GLU A 63 0.28 18.32 -0.12
N GLY A 64 0.16 17.04 -0.42
CA GLY A 64 -0.86 16.50 -1.31
C GLY A 64 -2.24 16.32 -0.65
N GLY A 65 -2.40 16.61 0.65
CA GLY A 65 -3.68 16.48 1.36
C GLY A 65 -4.12 15.04 1.63
N CYS A 66 -3.18 14.09 1.55
CA CYS A 66 -3.42 12.68 1.86
C CYS A 66 -2.41 12.21 2.93
N PRO A 67 -2.57 12.64 4.18
CA PRO A 67 -1.59 12.42 5.23
C PRO A 67 -1.39 10.94 5.53
N TYR A 68 -0.13 10.59 5.76
CA TYR A 68 0.32 9.33 6.31
C TYR A 68 0.75 9.51 7.76
N LEU A 69 0.67 8.46 8.53
CA LEU A 69 1.04 8.46 9.94
C LEU A 69 2.31 7.65 10.15
N CYS A 70 3.21 8.21 10.96
CA CYS A 70 4.35 7.53 11.54
C CYS A 70 4.16 7.47 13.07
N ASN A 71 4.31 6.30 13.66
CA ASN A 71 4.14 6.10 15.10
C ASN A 71 5.50 6.19 15.82
N ASN A 72 6.02 7.41 16.02
CA ASN A 72 7.27 7.64 16.76
C ASN A 72 8.42 6.70 16.34
N GLU A 73 8.70 6.61 15.06
CA GLU A 73 9.69 5.70 14.47
C GLU A 73 9.43 4.19 14.74
N GLN A 74 8.22 3.84 15.14
CA GLN A 74 7.83 2.46 15.41
C GLN A 74 6.89 1.93 14.32
N ASN A 75 6.96 0.63 14.09
CA ASN A 75 6.00 -0.08 13.26
C ASN A 75 4.60 -0.07 13.89
N THR A 76 3.62 0.36 13.14
CA THR A 76 2.19 0.20 13.47
C THR A 76 1.72 -1.18 13.04
N ARG A 77 0.97 -1.87 13.91
CA ARG A 77 0.40 -3.19 13.59
C ARG A 77 -0.96 -3.00 12.92
N VAL A 78 -1.01 -2.95 11.60
CA VAL A 78 -2.26 -2.81 10.84
C VAL A 78 -2.97 -4.15 10.70
N VAL A 79 -4.31 -4.12 10.76
CA VAL A 79 -5.16 -5.29 10.56
C VAL A 79 -5.26 -5.61 9.07
N THR A 80 -5.18 -6.89 8.72
CA THR A 80 -5.32 -7.40 7.35
C THR A 80 -6.70 -8.00 7.10
N ALA A 81 -7.05 -8.23 5.84
CA ALA A 81 -8.32 -8.83 5.45
C ALA A 81 -8.56 -10.25 6.02
N LEU A 82 -7.50 -10.94 6.43
CA LEU A 82 -7.58 -12.25 7.10
C LEU A 82 -7.65 -12.16 8.62
N GLY A 83 -7.70 -10.95 9.19
CA GLY A 83 -7.65 -10.74 10.64
C GLY A 83 -6.27 -11.00 11.25
N THR A 84 -5.23 -11.10 10.44
CA THR A 84 -3.85 -11.04 10.94
C THR A 84 -3.45 -9.60 11.15
N THR A 85 -2.27 -9.37 11.73
CA THR A 85 -1.68 -8.04 11.79
C THR A 85 -0.30 -8.06 11.15
N LYS A 86 0.02 -7.04 10.38
CA LYS A 86 1.35 -6.84 9.82
C LYS A 86 2.00 -5.57 10.39
N PRO A 87 3.31 -5.56 10.62
CA PRO A 87 4.03 -4.33 10.95
C PRO A 87 4.16 -3.46 9.71
N SER A 88 3.84 -2.18 9.83
CA SER A 88 3.97 -1.18 8.75
C SER A 88 4.52 0.11 9.34
N TYR A 89 5.50 0.71 8.69
CA TYR A 89 6.17 1.91 9.22
C TYR A 89 5.34 3.17 8.99
N LEU A 90 4.87 3.40 7.74
CA LEU A 90 3.93 4.48 7.46
C LEU A 90 2.60 3.89 7.01
N VAL A 91 1.54 4.45 7.55
CA VAL A 91 0.17 3.99 7.26
C VAL A 91 -0.70 5.17 6.80
N PRO A 92 -1.62 4.97 5.85
CA PRO A 92 -2.63 5.98 5.53
C PRO A 92 -3.40 6.38 6.79
N HIS A 93 -3.80 7.63 6.90
CA HIS A 93 -4.60 8.11 8.03
C HIS A 93 -5.87 7.25 8.28
N THR A 94 -6.46 6.72 7.21
CA THR A 94 -7.63 5.83 7.28
C THR A 94 -7.35 4.46 7.90
N MET A 95 -6.07 4.09 8.07
CA MET A 95 -5.61 2.87 8.75
C MET A 95 -4.98 3.16 10.12
N SER A 96 -5.27 4.33 10.70
CA SER A 96 -4.80 4.69 12.03
C SER A 96 -5.26 3.68 13.07
N MET A 97 -4.34 3.21 13.89
CA MET A 97 -4.66 2.33 15.02
C MET A 97 -4.88 3.08 16.33
N HIS A 98 -4.93 4.43 16.24
CA HIS A 98 -5.17 5.28 17.42
C HIS A 98 -6.55 5.02 18.02
N GLY A 99 -6.60 4.82 19.33
CA GLY A 99 -7.84 4.54 20.08
C GLY A 99 -8.38 3.10 19.92
N VAL A 100 -7.79 2.27 19.03
CA VAL A 100 -8.23 0.87 18.85
C VAL A 100 -7.78 0.00 20.05
N ALA A 101 -6.64 0.31 20.64
CA ALA A 101 -6.13 -0.45 21.77
C ALA A 101 -7.06 -0.34 23.00
N GLU A 102 -7.67 0.82 23.21
CA GLU A 102 -8.59 1.15 24.31
C GLU A 102 -10.01 0.64 24.05
N ALA A 103 -10.36 0.36 22.81
CA ALA A 103 -11.69 -0.12 22.45
C ALA A 103 -11.93 -1.55 22.96
N ALA A 104 -12.94 -1.71 23.83
CA ALA A 104 -13.37 -3.02 24.31
C ALA A 104 -14.18 -3.79 23.24
N ASN A 105 -14.89 -3.05 22.39
CA ASN A 105 -15.68 -3.60 21.30
C ASN A 105 -15.04 -3.23 19.96
N ILE A 106 -14.92 -4.23 19.10
CA ILE A 106 -14.39 -4.09 17.74
C ILE A 106 -15.40 -4.67 16.78
N PHE A 107 -15.84 -3.86 15.84
CA PHE A 107 -16.79 -4.27 14.80
C PHE A 107 -16.04 -4.39 13.47
N ILE A 108 -16.16 -5.53 12.84
CA ILE A 108 -15.60 -5.74 11.49
C ILE A 108 -16.77 -5.77 10.51
N ALA A 109 -16.93 -4.68 9.79
CA ALA A 109 -18.07 -4.49 8.89
C ALA A 109 -17.70 -4.82 7.45
N GLY A 110 -18.38 -5.80 6.88
CA GLY A 110 -18.39 -6.09 5.44
C GLY A 110 -19.72 -5.65 4.81
N VAL A 111 -19.81 -5.76 3.50
CA VAL A 111 -21.01 -5.40 2.73
C VAL A 111 -21.52 -6.62 1.99
N GLU A 112 -22.83 -6.83 2.00
CA GLU A 112 -23.48 -7.92 1.29
C GLU A 112 -23.15 -7.86 -0.21
N GLY A 113 -22.73 -9.00 -0.79
CA GLY A 113 -22.29 -9.09 -2.18
C GLY A 113 -20.81 -8.76 -2.42
N LEU A 114 -20.06 -8.25 -1.43
CA LEU A 114 -18.61 -8.08 -1.52
C LEU A 114 -17.91 -9.43 -1.30
N LYS A 115 -17.32 -9.99 -2.35
CA LYS A 115 -16.72 -11.33 -2.31
C LYS A 115 -15.30 -11.36 -1.77
N ASP A 116 -14.57 -10.26 -1.95
CA ASP A 116 -13.13 -10.18 -1.62
C ASP A 116 -12.87 -9.92 -0.14
N PHE A 117 -13.91 -9.84 0.69
CA PHE A 117 -13.78 -9.58 2.11
C PHE A 117 -14.82 -10.32 2.94
N SER A 118 -14.36 -11.12 3.90
CA SER A 118 -15.20 -11.81 4.87
C SER A 118 -15.01 -11.23 6.28
N PRO A 119 -15.98 -10.48 6.82
CA PRO A 119 -15.87 -9.95 8.18
C PRO A 119 -15.81 -11.05 9.24
N ALA A 120 -16.45 -12.20 9.00
CA ALA A 120 -16.39 -13.35 9.92
C ALA A 120 -14.99 -13.94 10.01
N LEU A 121 -14.31 -14.15 8.84
CA LEU A 121 -12.96 -14.64 8.80
C LEU A 121 -11.97 -13.65 9.45
N ALA A 122 -12.12 -12.37 9.15
CA ALA A 122 -11.28 -11.32 9.73
C ALA A 122 -11.48 -11.22 11.25
N ALA A 123 -12.71 -11.33 11.75
CA ALA A 123 -12.99 -11.33 13.19
C ALA A 123 -12.38 -12.54 13.89
N GLN A 124 -12.54 -13.73 13.31
CA GLN A 124 -11.97 -14.97 13.86
C GLN A 124 -10.44 -14.89 13.91
N GLY A 125 -9.81 -14.42 12.84
CA GLY A 125 -8.36 -14.26 12.79
C GLY A 125 -7.86 -13.24 13.81
N LEU A 126 -8.53 -12.09 13.94
CA LEU A 126 -8.13 -11.02 14.84
C LEU A 126 -8.27 -11.41 16.33
N ALA A 127 -9.31 -12.17 16.69
CA ALA A 127 -9.54 -12.60 18.07
C ALA A 127 -8.40 -13.43 18.66
N THR A 128 -7.57 -14.06 17.81
CA THR A 128 -6.41 -14.84 18.23
C THR A 128 -5.13 -14.02 18.37
N ARG A 129 -5.13 -12.73 18.00
CA ARG A 129 -3.91 -11.91 17.95
C ARG A 129 -3.62 -11.25 19.31
N LYS A 130 -2.34 -11.20 19.66
CA LYS A 130 -1.88 -10.47 20.85
C LYS A 130 -2.38 -9.02 20.80
N GLY A 131 -2.97 -8.52 21.89
CA GLY A 131 -3.61 -7.20 21.97
C GLY A 131 -5.10 -7.18 21.63
N TYR A 132 -5.64 -8.30 21.10
CA TYR A 132 -7.07 -8.45 20.79
C TYR A 132 -7.75 -9.58 21.60
N ILE A 133 -6.96 -10.42 22.27
CA ILE A 133 -7.45 -11.48 23.15
C ILE A 133 -8.31 -10.84 24.25
N GLY A 134 -9.51 -11.36 24.46
CA GLY A 134 -10.46 -10.86 25.46
C GLY A 134 -11.30 -9.66 25.03
N LYS A 135 -11.06 -9.08 23.84
CA LYS A 135 -11.93 -8.06 23.27
C LYS A 135 -13.18 -8.70 22.63
N ASN A 136 -14.28 -7.97 22.66
CA ASN A 136 -15.50 -8.35 21.94
C ASN A 136 -15.36 -7.98 20.46
N ILE A 137 -15.09 -8.95 19.60
CA ILE A 137 -14.91 -8.73 18.14
C ILE A 137 -16.11 -9.28 17.40
N VAL A 138 -16.89 -8.38 16.81
CA VAL A 138 -18.20 -8.68 16.21
C VAL A 138 -18.13 -8.49 14.71
N PRO A 139 -18.31 -9.54 13.89
CA PRO A 139 -18.49 -9.39 12.47
C PRO A 139 -19.89 -8.84 12.16
N VAL A 140 -19.98 -7.88 11.25
CA VAL A 140 -21.22 -7.24 10.81
C VAL A 140 -21.30 -7.28 9.29
N ILE A 141 -22.46 -7.68 8.75
CA ILE A 141 -22.77 -7.58 7.32
C ILE A 141 -23.73 -6.42 7.13
N LEU A 142 -23.28 -5.38 6.44
CA LEU A 142 -24.11 -4.25 6.05
C LEU A 142 -24.89 -4.59 4.76
N PRO A 143 -26.14 -4.11 4.60
CA PRO A 143 -26.89 -4.34 3.37
C PRO A 143 -26.21 -3.65 2.19
N SER A 144 -26.22 -4.29 1.02
CA SER A 144 -25.68 -3.69 -0.20
C SER A 144 -26.43 -2.41 -0.57
N PRO A 145 -25.74 -1.34 -0.98
CA PRO A 145 -26.38 -0.15 -1.56
C PRO A 145 -26.83 -0.39 -3.02
N PHE A 146 -26.47 -1.53 -3.60
CA PHE A 146 -26.74 -1.91 -4.99
C PHE A 146 -27.60 -3.16 -5.06
N PRO A 147 -28.30 -3.39 -6.18
CA PRO A 147 -28.97 -4.67 -6.43
C PRO A 147 -27.96 -5.84 -6.36
N LEU A 148 -28.35 -6.92 -5.68
CA LEU A 148 -27.50 -8.11 -5.42
C LEU A 148 -27.22 -8.98 -6.67
N GLN A 149 -27.59 -8.53 -7.87
CA GLN A 149 -27.46 -9.30 -9.10
C GLN A 149 -26.09 -9.23 -9.75
N ARG A 150 -25.15 -8.47 -9.18
CA ARG A 150 -23.78 -8.38 -9.69
C ARG A 150 -22.76 -8.56 -8.57
N ASP A 151 -21.57 -8.98 -8.95
CA ASP A 151 -20.44 -8.98 -8.05
C ASP A 151 -20.05 -7.55 -7.68
N LEU A 152 -19.84 -7.32 -6.39
CA LEU A 152 -19.48 -6.04 -5.83
C LEU A 152 -17.98 -6.03 -5.51
N SER A 153 -17.27 -4.99 -5.94
CA SER A 153 -15.86 -4.75 -5.61
C SER A 153 -15.69 -3.65 -4.58
N THR A 154 -14.53 -3.61 -3.91
CA THR A 154 -14.15 -2.49 -3.03
C THR A 154 -14.12 -1.16 -3.78
N LEU A 155 -13.74 -1.17 -5.05
CA LEU A 155 -13.71 0.03 -5.89
C LEU A 155 -15.12 0.57 -6.20
N ASP A 156 -16.12 -0.30 -6.43
CA ASP A 156 -17.50 0.13 -6.62
C ASP A 156 -18.03 0.85 -5.38
N LEU A 157 -17.77 0.29 -4.20
CA LEU A 157 -18.13 0.90 -2.92
C LEU A 157 -17.40 2.21 -2.69
N ALA A 158 -16.10 2.26 -2.96
CA ALA A 158 -15.32 3.48 -2.79
C ALA A 158 -15.83 4.61 -3.69
N ARG A 159 -16.12 4.33 -4.95
CA ARG A 159 -16.74 5.30 -5.88
C ARG A 159 -18.12 5.77 -5.40
N TYR A 160 -18.91 4.88 -4.86
CA TYR A 160 -20.19 5.25 -4.29
C TYR A 160 -20.03 6.14 -3.05
N LEU A 161 -19.04 5.85 -2.22
CA LEU A 161 -18.72 6.65 -1.05
C LEU A 161 -18.11 8.03 -1.38
N ASP A 162 -17.68 8.27 -2.61
CA ASP A 162 -17.32 9.62 -3.08
C ASP A 162 -18.57 10.52 -3.23
N THR A 163 -19.80 9.96 -3.11
CA THR A 163 -21.07 10.71 -3.18
C THR A 163 -21.66 10.97 -1.80
N PRO A 164 -22.44 12.06 -1.62
CA PRO A 164 -23.16 12.33 -0.38
C PRO A 164 -24.12 11.18 0.03
N GLU A 165 -24.76 10.52 -0.94
CA GLU A 165 -25.66 9.40 -0.75
C GLU A 165 -24.92 8.18 -0.19
N GLY A 166 -23.71 7.90 -0.69
CA GLY A 166 -22.85 6.82 -0.21
C GLY A 166 -22.39 7.06 1.23
N ILE A 167 -21.96 8.28 1.53
CA ILE A 167 -21.59 8.67 2.90
C ILE A 167 -22.77 8.49 3.86
N LEU A 168 -23.96 8.94 3.43
CA LEU A 168 -25.18 8.81 4.24
C LEU A 168 -25.58 7.35 4.43
N TRP A 169 -25.49 6.52 3.38
CA TRP A 169 -25.75 5.08 3.43
C TRP A 169 -24.84 4.38 4.45
N LEU A 170 -23.51 4.58 4.35
CA LEU A 170 -22.57 3.91 5.26
C LEU A 170 -22.80 4.38 6.70
N SER A 171 -22.95 5.68 6.92
CA SER A 171 -23.20 6.23 8.26
C SER A 171 -24.49 5.69 8.89
N LYS A 172 -25.59 5.62 8.13
CA LYS A 172 -26.84 5.05 8.61
C LYS A 172 -26.71 3.56 8.90
N SER A 173 -26.06 2.82 8.02
CA SER A 173 -25.83 1.38 8.18
C SER A 173 -24.99 1.10 9.42
N LEU A 174 -23.88 1.79 9.61
CA LEU A 174 -23.07 1.64 10.82
C LEU A 174 -23.86 1.97 12.09
N ASN A 175 -24.58 3.11 12.12
CA ASN A 175 -25.40 3.49 13.27
C ASN A 175 -26.57 2.55 13.57
N LYS A 176 -27.04 1.77 12.59
CA LYS A 176 -28.10 0.78 12.77
C LYS A 176 -27.57 -0.52 13.38
N TYR A 177 -26.41 -0.99 12.92
CA TYR A 177 -25.87 -2.30 13.29
C TYR A 177 -24.85 -2.23 14.43
N ILE A 178 -24.32 -1.04 14.75
CA ILE A 178 -23.38 -0.82 15.84
C ILE A 178 -24.07 0.01 16.91
N VAL A 179 -24.15 -0.53 18.12
CA VAL A 179 -24.87 0.08 19.24
C VAL A 179 -24.30 1.44 19.58
N ARG A 180 -25.11 2.49 19.48
CA ARG A 180 -24.74 3.86 19.90
C ARG A 180 -24.41 3.90 21.39
N GLY A 181 -23.37 4.65 21.75
CA GLY A 181 -22.98 4.87 23.14
C GLY A 181 -22.05 3.79 23.72
N VAL A 182 -21.75 2.73 22.97
CA VAL A 182 -20.69 1.78 23.33
C VAL A 182 -19.42 2.21 22.59
N PRO A 183 -18.39 2.68 23.30
CA PRO A 183 -17.11 3.01 22.66
C PRO A 183 -16.58 1.79 21.94
N GLY A 184 -16.35 1.93 20.63
CA GLY A 184 -15.88 0.83 19.82
C GLY A 184 -15.11 1.32 18.60
N ALA A 185 -14.23 0.47 18.11
CA ALA A 185 -13.57 0.66 16.82
C ALA A 185 -14.30 -0.14 15.74
N VAL A 186 -14.43 0.46 14.57
CA VAL A 186 -15.03 -0.15 13.39
C VAL A 186 -13.97 -0.32 12.34
N PHE A 187 -13.81 -1.53 11.87
CA PHE A 187 -13.00 -1.83 10.71
C PHE A 187 -13.87 -2.09 9.49
N VAL A 188 -13.55 -1.44 8.39
CA VAL A 188 -14.17 -1.63 7.07
C VAL A 188 -13.11 -2.05 6.06
N PRO A 189 -13.42 -2.76 4.97
CA PRO A 189 -12.48 -2.93 3.87
C PRO A 189 -12.08 -1.56 3.31
N ALA A 190 -11.02 -1.50 2.50
CA ALA A 190 -10.54 -0.24 1.92
C ALA A 190 -11.57 0.32 0.91
N ILE A 191 -12.56 1.07 1.41
CA ILE A 191 -13.71 1.60 0.64
C ILE A 191 -14.00 3.09 0.89
N LEU A 192 -13.24 3.78 1.76
CA LEU A 192 -13.56 5.15 2.19
C LEU A 192 -13.19 6.21 1.12
N GLY A 193 -13.77 6.07 -0.08
CA GLY A 193 -13.61 6.98 -1.21
C GLY A 193 -12.37 6.65 -2.07
N THR A 194 -12.34 7.18 -3.30
CA THR A 194 -11.22 7.02 -4.24
C THR A 194 -10.30 8.24 -4.27
N ALA A 195 -10.76 9.38 -3.78
CA ALA A 195 -9.99 10.61 -3.75
C ALA A 195 -8.81 10.51 -2.78
N ALA A 196 -7.67 11.09 -3.18
CA ALA A 196 -6.48 11.14 -2.34
C ALA A 196 -6.62 12.28 -1.29
N ASN A 197 -7.56 12.11 -0.37
CA ASN A 197 -7.81 12.94 0.81
C ASN A 197 -8.51 12.11 1.90
N ASN A 198 -8.89 12.75 3.01
CA ASN A 198 -9.59 12.11 4.12
C ASN A 198 -11.06 12.55 4.27
N ASP A 199 -11.65 13.18 3.26
CA ASP A 199 -12.98 13.81 3.38
C ASP A 199 -14.07 12.78 3.71
N VAL A 200 -14.10 11.65 2.99
CA VAL A 200 -15.05 10.57 3.24
C VAL A 200 -14.85 9.98 4.63
N HIS A 201 -13.61 9.70 5.02
CA HIS A 201 -13.27 9.17 6.34
C HIS A 201 -13.76 10.09 7.46
N ASN A 202 -13.43 11.38 7.37
CA ASN A 202 -13.83 12.39 8.35
C ASN A 202 -15.35 12.51 8.42
N ALA A 203 -16.04 12.58 7.27
CA ALA A 203 -17.49 12.66 7.20
C ALA A 203 -18.20 11.45 7.86
N ILE A 204 -17.69 10.24 7.68
CA ILE A 204 -18.23 9.03 8.33
C ILE A 204 -17.98 9.09 9.84
N LYS A 205 -16.77 9.43 10.26
CA LYS A 205 -16.39 9.56 11.66
C LYS A 205 -17.26 10.57 12.39
N ASP A 206 -17.46 11.77 11.81
CA ASP A 206 -18.28 12.84 12.38
C ASP A 206 -19.75 12.43 12.50
N ARG A 207 -20.28 11.71 11.52
CA ARG A 207 -21.70 11.26 11.51
C ARG A 207 -21.97 10.08 12.44
N THR A 208 -20.98 9.24 12.70
CA THR A 208 -21.15 8.02 13.50
C THR A 208 -20.64 8.17 14.92
N GLY A 209 -19.63 9.02 15.16
CA GLY A 209 -18.92 9.14 16.43
C GLY A 209 -18.03 7.92 16.76
N HIS A 210 -17.85 6.98 15.80
CA HIS A 210 -17.00 5.81 15.97
C HIS A 210 -15.57 6.06 15.50
N ILE A 211 -14.62 5.31 16.05
CA ILE A 211 -13.28 5.15 15.47
C ILE A 211 -13.44 4.24 14.26
N VAL A 212 -13.36 4.80 13.05
CA VAL A 212 -13.51 4.04 11.80
C VAL A 212 -12.16 3.91 11.14
N ASN A 213 -11.75 2.68 10.84
CA ASN A 213 -10.47 2.38 10.19
C ASN A 213 -10.66 1.44 9.00
N GLU A 214 -9.83 1.61 7.98
CA GLU A 214 -9.74 0.67 6.88
C GLU A 214 -8.84 -0.51 7.24
N ILE A 215 -9.21 -1.69 6.76
CA ILE A 215 -8.38 -2.90 6.79
C ILE A 215 -7.46 -2.89 5.58
N SER A 216 -6.20 -3.29 5.77
CA SER A 216 -5.28 -3.54 4.65
C SER A 216 -5.83 -4.65 3.76
N SER A 217 -6.35 -4.26 2.60
CA SER A 217 -6.99 -5.14 1.63
C SER A 217 -5.97 -5.80 0.70
N LEU A 218 -6.39 -6.90 0.06
CA LEU A 218 -5.59 -7.55 -0.98
C LEU A 218 -5.49 -6.65 -2.24
N PRO A 219 -4.39 -6.69 -2.97
CA PRO A 219 -4.27 -6.01 -4.26
C PRO A 219 -5.28 -6.55 -5.31
N PRO A 220 -5.82 -5.67 -6.16
CA PRO A 220 -5.66 -4.21 -6.20
C PRO A 220 -6.49 -3.50 -5.12
N ALA A 221 -5.86 -2.64 -4.32
CA ALA A 221 -6.51 -1.97 -3.21
C ALA A 221 -6.78 -0.48 -3.52
N VAL A 222 -7.92 0.04 -3.02
CA VAL A 222 -8.29 1.45 -3.19
C VAL A 222 -7.28 2.40 -2.57
N THR A 223 -6.65 2.01 -1.47
CA THR A 223 -5.57 2.79 -0.83
C THR A 223 -4.36 3.00 -1.72
N GLY A 224 -3.99 2.00 -2.53
CA GLY A 224 -2.95 2.14 -3.55
C GLY A 224 -3.36 3.11 -4.66
N LEU A 225 -4.62 3.08 -5.10
CA LEU A 225 -5.14 4.04 -6.08
C LEU A 225 -5.08 5.48 -5.55
N ARG A 226 -5.40 5.71 -4.27
CA ARG A 226 -5.27 7.03 -3.63
C ARG A 226 -3.83 7.51 -3.63
N LEU A 227 -2.89 6.64 -3.25
CA LEU A 227 -1.47 6.96 -3.27
C LEU A 227 -0.99 7.29 -4.68
N HIS A 228 -1.39 6.52 -5.67
CA HIS A 228 -1.07 6.80 -7.07
C HIS A 228 -1.62 8.15 -7.52
N ALA A 229 -2.89 8.45 -7.23
CA ALA A 229 -3.50 9.74 -7.56
C ALA A 229 -2.80 10.93 -6.88
N LEU A 230 -2.36 10.75 -5.64
CA LEU A 230 -1.54 11.73 -4.92
C LEU A 230 -0.23 12.00 -5.66
N LEU A 231 0.52 10.94 -5.99
CA LEU A 231 1.82 11.07 -6.65
C LEU A 231 1.70 11.72 -8.02
N LEU A 232 0.66 11.39 -8.81
CA LEU A 232 0.42 12.04 -10.10
C LEU A 232 0.15 13.55 -9.95
N ARG A 233 -0.59 13.96 -8.91
CA ARG A 233 -0.78 15.40 -8.63
C ARG A 233 0.53 16.10 -8.28
N LEU A 234 1.37 15.46 -7.48
CA LEU A 234 2.67 16.00 -7.09
C LEU A 234 3.62 16.11 -8.29
N LEU A 235 3.68 15.09 -9.15
CA LEU A 235 4.46 15.18 -10.39
C LEU A 235 4.06 16.41 -11.20
N LYS A 236 2.76 16.63 -11.40
CA LYS A 236 2.26 17.83 -12.10
C LYS A 236 2.60 19.13 -11.36
N LYS A 237 2.50 19.15 -10.02
CA LYS A 237 2.82 20.32 -9.20
C LYS A 237 4.29 20.72 -9.29
N TYR A 238 5.17 19.72 -9.38
CA TYR A 238 6.62 19.91 -9.50
C TYR A 238 7.12 19.99 -10.94
N ASP A 239 6.20 20.18 -11.91
CA ASP A 239 6.52 20.30 -13.33
C ASP A 239 7.36 19.13 -13.87
N VAL A 240 7.00 17.91 -13.45
CA VAL A 240 7.64 16.69 -13.90
C VAL A 240 6.85 16.11 -15.07
N ASP A 241 7.51 15.95 -16.22
CA ASP A 241 6.92 15.34 -17.38
C ASP A 241 6.72 13.84 -17.20
N LEU A 242 5.47 13.38 -17.31
CA LEU A 242 5.12 11.96 -17.28
C LEU A 242 4.89 11.48 -18.71
N ILE A 243 5.76 10.59 -19.20
CA ILE A 243 5.66 9.99 -20.51
C ILE A 243 5.02 8.60 -20.36
N GLU A 244 3.76 8.51 -20.75
CA GLU A 244 2.98 7.29 -20.70
C GLU A 244 3.02 6.51 -22.02
N GLN A 245 2.58 5.25 -21.98
CA GLN A 245 2.49 4.37 -23.17
C GLN A 245 3.80 4.24 -23.96
N SER A 246 4.92 4.39 -23.27
CA SER A 246 6.25 4.36 -23.88
C SER A 246 7.08 3.27 -23.21
N THR A 247 7.73 2.43 -24.00
CA THR A 247 8.63 1.38 -23.50
C THR A 247 10.05 1.76 -23.82
N ILE A 248 10.94 1.69 -22.82
CA ILE A 248 12.38 1.86 -23.05
C ILE A 248 12.89 0.60 -23.75
N THR A 249 13.49 0.79 -24.93
CA THR A 249 14.00 -0.30 -25.78
C THR A 249 15.52 -0.33 -25.86
N GLY A 250 16.20 0.71 -25.35
CA GLY A 250 17.65 0.75 -25.36
C GLY A 250 18.21 2.01 -24.71
N ALA A 251 19.52 2.06 -24.65
CA ALA A 251 20.30 3.19 -24.14
C ALA A 251 21.44 3.53 -25.07
N VAL A 252 21.77 4.81 -25.15
CA VAL A 252 23.00 5.31 -25.78
C VAL A 252 24.04 5.48 -24.69
N VAL A 253 25.13 4.72 -24.80
CA VAL A 253 26.23 4.78 -23.83
C VAL A 253 27.46 5.40 -24.52
N GLU A 254 27.95 6.50 -23.98
CA GLU A 254 29.14 7.21 -24.46
C GLU A 254 30.16 7.32 -23.31
N ASN A 255 31.40 6.88 -23.57
CA ASN A 255 32.47 6.90 -22.56
C ASN A 255 32.09 6.26 -21.21
N GLY A 256 31.32 5.16 -21.24
CA GLY A 256 30.88 4.44 -20.03
C GLY A 256 29.74 5.13 -19.26
N ARG A 257 29.09 6.16 -19.83
CA ARG A 257 27.96 6.86 -19.22
C ARG A 257 26.73 6.79 -20.15
N CYS A 258 25.56 6.62 -19.55
CA CYS A 258 24.31 6.73 -20.29
C CYS A 258 24.13 8.21 -20.70
N ALA A 259 24.08 8.46 -22.02
CA ALA A 259 23.82 9.78 -22.60
C ALA A 259 22.35 9.97 -22.92
N ALA A 260 21.65 8.90 -23.34
CA ALA A 260 20.23 8.95 -23.64
C ALA A 260 19.56 7.59 -23.46
N LEU A 261 18.25 7.60 -23.25
CA LEU A 261 17.38 6.43 -23.36
C LEU A 261 16.58 6.50 -24.66
N ILE A 262 16.40 5.35 -25.30
CA ILE A 262 15.58 5.18 -26.49
C ILE A 262 14.28 4.52 -26.05
N THR A 263 13.17 5.05 -26.53
CA THR A 263 11.84 4.47 -26.24
C THR A 263 11.14 4.15 -27.53
N THR A 264 10.16 3.26 -27.48
CA THR A 264 9.25 3.00 -28.59
C THR A 264 7.85 3.50 -28.21
N ASN A 265 7.31 4.38 -29.05
CA ASN A 265 5.97 4.91 -28.92
C ASN A 265 5.34 5.02 -30.32
N ASN A 266 4.28 4.25 -30.59
CA ASN A 266 3.55 4.26 -31.87
C ASN A 266 4.44 4.18 -33.13
N GLY A 267 5.51 3.35 -33.08
CA GLY A 267 6.43 3.18 -34.21
C GLY A 267 7.47 4.29 -34.35
N GLN A 268 7.49 5.26 -33.47
CA GLN A 268 8.57 6.23 -33.34
C GLN A 268 9.56 5.78 -32.25
N GLU A 269 10.82 6.19 -32.39
CA GLU A 269 11.88 5.92 -31.42
C GLU A 269 12.42 7.22 -30.83
N PRO A 270 11.63 7.94 -30.01
CA PRO A 270 12.10 9.16 -29.38
C PRO A 270 13.29 8.87 -28.45
N ARG A 271 14.23 9.82 -28.46
CA ARG A 271 15.44 9.79 -27.62
C ARG A 271 15.30 10.83 -26.51
N TYR A 272 15.55 10.41 -25.27
CA TYR A 272 15.52 11.27 -24.09
C TYR A 272 16.90 11.40 -23.49
N GLU A 273 17.43 12.62 -23.46
CA GLU A 273 18.73 12.98 -22.91
C GLU A 273 18.59 13.53 -21.50
N ALA A 274 19.47 13.16 -20.60
CA ALA A 274 19.52 13.66 -19.22
C ALA A 274 20.93 13.60 -18.66
N ARG A 275 21.16 14.35 -17.57
CA ARG A 275 22.43 14.29 -16.82
C ARG A 275 22.59 13.00 -16.02
N SER A 276 21.46 12.42 -15.58
CA SER A 276 21.42 11.19 -14.79
C SER A 276 20.13 10.44 -15.08
N PHE A 277 20.20 9.12 -14.97
CA PHE A 277 19.06 8.22 -15.18
C PHE A 277 18.88 7.34 -13.95
N ILE A 278 17.64 7.14 -13.55
CA ILE A 278 17.26 6.21 -12.47
C ILE A 278 16.46 5.09 -13.10
N ILE A 279 16.95 3.87 -13.00
CA ILE A 279 16.26 2.69 -13.48
C ILE A 279 15.38 2.16 -12.34
N ALA A 280 14.08 2.32 -12.47
CA ALA A 280 13.07 1.88 -11.50
C ALA A 280 11.98 1.05 -12.20
N THR A 281 12.39 0.16 -13.07
CA THR A 281 11.54 -0.62 -13.99
C THR A 281 10.81 -1.77 -13.30
N GLY A 282 11.09 -2.02 -12.03
CA GLY A 282 10.46 -3.08 -11.23
C GLY A 282 11.16 -4.43 -11.38
N GLY A 283 10.46 -5.49 -11.00
CA GLY A 283 10.95 -6.86 -11.03
C GLY A 283 10.61 -7.62 -12.32
N VAL A 284 10.69 -8.95 -12.26
CA VAL A 284 10.42 -9.86 -13.41
C VAL A 284 9.05 -9.63 -14.03
N LEU A 285 8.01 -9.55 -13.21
CA LEU A 285 6.62 -9.36 -13.70
C LEU A 285 6.41 -8.00 -14.38
N GLY A 286 7.22 -7.01 -14.05
CA GLY A 286 7.22 -5.69 -14.68
C GLY A 286 8.20 -5.55 -15.84
N GLU A 287 8.86 -6.65 -16.24
CA GLU A 287 9.90 -6.69 -17.27
C GLU A 287 11.12 -5.80 -16.93
N GLY A 288 11.31 -5.46 -15.64
CA GLY A 288 12.44 -4.66 -15.17
C GLY A 288 13.75 -5.42 -15.17
N PHE A 289 13.68 -6.74 -15.07
CA PHE A 289 14.79 -7.65 -15.39
C PHE A 289 14.27 -8.95 -15.98
N ALA A 290 15.13 -9.61 -16.74
CA ALA A 290 14.86 -10.87 -17.40
C ALA A 290 15.56 -12.01 -16.65
N ILE A 291 14.92 -13.19 -16.65
CA ILE A 291 15.47 -14.42 -16.06
C ILE A 291 15.38 -15.54 -17.09
N GLU A 292 16.48 -16.23 -17.28
CA GLU A 292 16.63 -17.51 -17.94
C GLU A 292 17.21 -18.53 -16.95
N PRO A 293 17.21 -19.84 -17.25
CA PRO A 293 17.69 -20.83 -16.30
C PRO A 293 19.12 -20.60 -15.77
N GLU A 294 19.96 -19.96 -16.54
CA GLU A 294 21.37 -19.77 -16.21
C GLU A 294 21.75 -18.28 -16.03
N ARG A 295 20.81 -17.34 -16.26
CA ARG A 295 21.12 -15.92 -16.27
C ARG A 295 19.94 -15.07 -15.78
N ALA A 296 20.26 -14.04 -15.00
CA ALA A 296 19.35 -12.93 -14.71
C ALA A 296 20.07 -11.62 -15.07
N TRP A 297 19.36 -10.70 -15.79
CA TRP A 297 19.99 -9.44 -16.23
C TRP A 297 18.97 -8.30 -16.34
N GLU A 298 19.49 -7.08 -16.25
CA GLU A 298 18.75 -5.86 -16.56
C GLU A 298 18.79 -5.63 -18.09
N PRO A 299 17.66 -5.59 -18.80
CA PRO A 299 17.64 -5.69 -20.25
C PRO A 299 18.02 -4.40 -20.99
N ILE A 300 17.94 -3.21 -20.36
CA ILE A 300 18.23 -1.93 -21.03
C ILE A 300 19.73 -1.77 -21.28
N PHE A 301 20.55 -2.11 -20.28
CA PHE A 301 22.00 -2.02 -20.32
C PHE A 301 22.70 -3.38 -20.45
N ASN A 302 21.93 -4.45 -20.47
CA ASN A 302 22.43 -5.84 -20.49
C ASN A 302 23.39 -6.14 -19.33
N ILE A 303 23.04 -5.66 -18.12
CA ILE A 303 23.84 -5.84 -16.90
C ILE A 303 23.39 -7.12 -16.20
N ASP A 304 24.34 -8.03 -15.96
CA ASP A 304 24.09 -9.26 -15.19
C ASP A 304 23.75 -8.92 -13.73
N LEU A 305 22.70 -9.54 -13.23
CA LEU A 305 22.31 -9.44 -11.83
C LEU A 305 23.05 -10.52 -11.02
N PRO A 306 23.42 -10.23 -9.76
CA PRO A 306 24.09 -11.19 -8.89
C PRO A 306 23.12 -12.23 -8.33
N LEU A 307 22.29 -12.83 -9.20
CA LEU A 307 21.31 -13.86 -8.89
C LEU A 307 21.71 -15.15 -9.59
N ASN A 308 21.53 -16.29 -8.93
CA ASN A 308 21.63 -17.59 -9.54
C ASN A 308 20.22 -18.20 -9.74
N PRO A 309 19.62 -18.08 -10.94
CA PRO A 309 18.25 -18.56 -11.19
C PRO A 309 18.11 -20.09 -11.03
N SER A 310 19.19 -20.86 -11.19
CA SER A 310 19.21 -22.30 -10.99
C SER A 310 19.20 -22.72 -9.52
N SER A 311 19.51 -21.81 -8.60
CA SER A 311 19.42 -22.08 -7.17
C SER A 311 18.01 -21.75 -6.66
N PRO A 312 17.37 -22.65 -5.88
CA PRO A 312 16.09 -22.32 -5.25
C PRO A 312 16.20 -21.17 -4.25
N GLU A 313 17.40 -20.80 -3.82
CA GLU A 313 17.65 -19.77 -2.81
C GLU A 313 17.24 -18.36 -3.27
N TRP A 314 17.26 -18.06 -4.59
CA TRP A 314 16.88 -16.74 -5.08
C TRP A 314 15.41 -16.39 -4.85
N SER A 315 14.56 -17.38 -4.62
CA SER A 315 13.13 -17.20 -4.33
C SER A 315 12.79 -17.24 -2.83
N LEU A 316 13.79 -17.46 -1.98
CA LEU A 316 13.61 -17.48 -0.53
C LEU A 316 13.62 -16.04 0.03
N PRO A 317 12.91 -15.78 1.15
CA PRO A 317 12.90 -14.46 1.81
C PRO A 317 14.29 -13.94 2.18
N GLU A 318 15.23 -14.83 2.44
CA GLU A 318 16.61 -14.50 2.82
C GLU A 318 17.46 -14.04 1.62
N ALA A 319 16.98 -14.19 0.39
CA ALA A 319 17.69 -13.76 -0.81
C ALA A 319 17.55 -12.25 -1.07
N TYR A 320 16.68 -11.56 -0.33
CA TYR A 320 16.36 -10.15 -0.53
C TYR A 320 16.82 -9.29 0.64
#